data_1e1afb5d2f92f0357e4e71e926ec0f09
#
_entry.id   1e1afb5d2f92f0357e4e71e926ec0f09
#
_cell.length_a   1.000
_cell.length_b   1.000
_cell.length_c   1.000
_cell.angle_alpha   90.00
_cell.angle_beta   90.00
_cell.angle_gamma   90.00
#
_symmetry.space_group_name_H-M   'P 1'
#
loop_
_entity.id
_entity.type
_entity.pdbx_description
1 polymer ?
#
loop_
_entity_poly.entity_id
_entity_poly.type
_entity_poly.pdbx_seq_one_letter_code
_entity_poly.pdbx_strand_id
1 'polypeptide(L)'
;MDSGLRLSEISSLSGVGLSRLRYWLSPSCANLPCTRNLIKLSDFFDCSVLYMLGLEEENSLHSPNKKLPDFGARLTLLMKRHEIKLFMLKRTGRLSAVSSFFNWTSRGSLPDVYNLLALAEVLDCTPDFLLGRED
;
A
#
# COMPACT_ATOMS: atom_id res chain seq x y z
N MET A 1 17.40 6.50 7.15
CA MET A 1 16.23 7.15 7.74
C MET A 1 16.72 8.28 8.66
N ASP A 2 16.36 9.49 8.28
CA ASP A 2 16.87 10.69 8.95
C ASP A 2 15.93 11.27 10.00
N SER A 3 15.24 10.39 10.72
CA SER A 3 14.32 10.83 11.77
C SER A 3 15.01 11.07 13.12
N GLY A 4 16.29 10.70 13.23
CA GLY A 4 17.02 10.74 14.50
C GLY A 4 16.61 9.66 15.49
N LEU A 5 15.70 8.77 15.10
CA LEU A 5 15.21 7.69 15.95
C LEU A 5 15.99 6.40 15.72
N ARG A 6 16.10 5.61 16.77
CA ARG A 6 16.66 4.26 16.67
C ARG A 6 15.64 3.31 16.05
N LEU A 7 16.10 2.23 15.42
CA LEU A 7 15.20 1.24 14.84
C LEU A 7 14.23 0.65 15.86
N SER A 8 14.66 0.44 17.09
CA SER A 8 13.80 -0.06 18.16
C SER A 8 12.66 0.92 18.48
N GLU A 9 12.94 2.23 18.42
CA GLU A 9 11.93 3.25 18.63
C GLU A 9 10.93 3.29 17.45
N ILE A 10 11.45 3.21 16.23
CA ILE A 10 10.59 3.15 15.02
C ILE A 10 9.69 1.92 15.08
N SER A 11 10.24 0.78 15.47
CA SER A 11 9.46 -0.45 15.63
C SER A 11 8.33 -0.29 16.64
N SER A 12 8.66 0.25 17.80
CA SER A 12 7.70 0.45 18.89
C SER A 12 6.58 1.42 18.50
N LEU A 13 6.93 2.54 17.86
CA LEU A 13 5.97 3.58 17.51
C LEU A 13 5.17 3.26 16.27
N SER A 14 5.76 2.59 15.27
CA SER A 14 5.08 2.26 14.01
C SER A 14 4.24 1.00 14.08
N GLY A 15 4.57 0.09 14.99
CA GLY A 15 3.93 -1.21 15.06
C GLY A 15 4.54 -2.24 14.10
N VAL A 16 5.65 -1.91 13.43
CA VAL A 16 6.36 -2.84 12.53
C VAL A 16 7.46 -3.53 13.30
N GLY A 17 7.55 -4.87 13.18
CA GLY A 17 8.55 -5.66 13.91
C GLY A 17 9.98 -5.25 13.62
N LEU A 18 10.80 -5.23 14.66
CA LEU A 18 12.20 -4.82 14.56
C LEU A 18 13.02 -5.70 13.59
N SER A 19 12.77 -7.00 13.60
CA SER A 19 13.46 -7.92 12.71
C SER A 19 13.16 -7.64 11.24
N ARG A 20 11.92 -7.23 10.93
CA ARG A 20 11.54 -6.85 9.58
C ARG A 20 12.20 -5.55 9.15
N LEU A 21 12.27 -4.56 10.03
CA LEU A 21 12.96 -3.31 9.74
C LEU A 21 14.45 -3.56 9.45
N ARG A 22 15.10 -4.40 10.26
CA ARG A 22 16.50 -4.76 10.02
C ARG A 22 16.68 -5.48 8.69
N TYR A 23 15.76 -6.37 8.35
CA TYR A 23 15.82 -7.11 7.10
C TYR A 23 15.73 -6.18 5.89
N TRP A 24 14.75 -5.25 5.89
CA TRP A 24 14.58 -4.32 4.77
C TRP A 24 15.75 -3.36 4.60
N LEU A 25 16.45 -3.01 5.67
CA LEU A 25 17.63 -2.16 5.64
C LEU A 25 18.89 -2.91 5.29
N SER A 26 18.84 -4.23 5.22
CA SER A 26 19.98 -5.04 4.83
C SER A 26 20.32 -4.84 3.35
N PRO A 27 21.62 -4.70 2.98
CA PRO A 27 22.00 -4.57 1.58
C PRO A 27 21.60 -5.75 0.70
N SER A 28 21.38 -6.92 1.28
CA SER A 28 20.98 -8.13 0.55
C SER A 28 19.47 -8.27 0.40
N CYS A 29 18.68 -7.36 0.98
CA CYS A 29 17.23 -7.44 0.92
C CYS A 29 16.73 -7.07 -0.48
N ALA A 30 16.00 -8.00 -1.11
CA ALA A 30 15.36 -7.76 -2.40
C ALA A 30 13.83 -7.72 -2.30
N ASN A 31 13.27 -7.89 -1.10
CA ASN A 31 11.84 -7.98 -0.89
C ASN A 31 11.25 -6.65 -0.38
N LEU A 32 10.04 -6.35 -0.84
CA LEU A 32 9.27 -5.22 -0.34
C LEU A 32 8.49 -5.63 0.91
N PRO A 33 8.16 -4.67 1.80
CA PRO A 33 7.25 -4.96 2.90
C PRO A 33 5.86 -5.33 2.37
N CYS A 34 5.07 -6.06 3.16
CA CYS A 34 3.68 -6.29 2.81
C CYS A 34 2.91 -4.96 2.90
N THR A 35 1.76 -4.90 2.23
CA THR A 35 0.99 -3.66 2.17
C THR A 35 0.64 -3.12 3.55
N ARG A 36 0.27 -4.01 4.49
CA ARG A 36 -0.05 -3.60 5.86
C ARG A 36 1.13 -2.90 6.55
N ASN A 37 2.33 -3.47 6.45
CA ASN A 37 3.51 -2.87 7.04
C ASN A 37 3.92 -1.59 6.31
N LEU A 38 3.75 -1.56 5.00
CA LEU A 38 4.00 -0.35 4.21
C LEU A 38 3.08 0.80 4.68
N ILE A 39 1.81 0.52 4.92
CA ILE A 39 0.87 1.51 5.45
C ILE A 39 1.33 2.00 6.82
N LYS A 40 1.74 1.09 7.72
CA LYS A 40 2.21 1.46 9.06
C LYS A 40 3.42 2.39 9.00
N LEU A 41 4.39 2.09 8.15
CA LEU A 41 5.57 2.94 7.97
C LEU A 41 5.21 4.29 7.35
N SER A 42 4.36 4.28 6.33
CA SER A 42 3.93 5.51 5.67
C SER A 42 3.15 6.41 6.62
N ASP A 43 2.32 5.85 7.48
CA ASP A 43 1.60 6.60 8.52
C ASP A 43 2.56 7.15 9.57
N PHE A 44 3.55 6.37 9.98
CA PHE A 44 4.53 6.82 10.96
C PHE A 44 5.32 8.03 10.46
N PHE A 45 5.71 8.03 9.19
CA PHE A 45 6.46 9.13 8.60
C PHE A 45 5.58 10.22 7.97
N ASP A 46 4.26 10.09 8.05
CA ASP A 46 3.28 11.02 7.47
C ASP A 46 3.59 11.30 6.01
N CYS A 47 3.71 10.24 5.22
CA CYS A 47 4.07 10.36 3.81
C CYS A 47 3.20 9.45 2.92
N SER A 48 3.32 9.66 1.61
CA SER A 48 2.66 8.81 0.63
C SER A 48 3.34 7.44 0.54
N VAL A 49 2.57 6.44 0.10
CA VAL A 49 3.09 5.09 -0.15
C VAL A 49 4.18 5.14 -1.22
N LEU A 50 3.98 5.92 -2.29
CA LEU A 50 4.97 6.03 -3.37
C LEU A 50 6.28 6.65 -2.88
N TYR A 51 6.20 7.66 -2.01
CA TYR A 51 7.39 8.25 -1.42
C TYR A 51 8.13 7.24 -0.53
N MET A 52 7.40 6.49 0.28
CA MET A 52 7.99 5.46 1.14
C MET A 52 8.67 4.37 0.33
N LEU A 53 8.15 4.04 -0.85
CA LEU A 53 8.74 3.06 -1.77
C LEU A 53 9.88 3.63 -2.61
N GLY A 54 10.15 4.93 -2.54
CA GLY A 54 11.17 5.57 -3.35
C GLY A 54 10.75 5.83 -4.80
N LEU A 55 9.45 5.78 -5.09
CA LEU A 55 8.92 6.00 -6.44
C LEU A 55 8.54 7.46 -6.71
N GLU A 56 8.55 8.30 -5.68
CA GLU A 56 8.42 9.75 -5.79
C GLU A 56 9.60 10.40 -5.10
N GLU A 57 10.13 11.48 -5.67
CA GLU A 57 11.25 12.22 -5.10
C GLU A 57 10.81 13.12 -3.95
N GLU A 58 9.57 13.57 -3.97
CA GLU A 58 9.00 14.43 -2.93
C GLU A 58 7.73 13.80 -2.39
N ASN A 59 7.50 13.99 -1.08
CA ASN A 59 6.28 13.50 -0.45
C ASN A 59 5.07 14.34 -0.88
N SER A 60 4.09 13.69 -1.48
CA SER A 60 2.86 14.33 -1.95
C SER A 60 1.70 14.27 -0.95
N LEU A 61 1.87 13.57 0.18
CA LEU A 61 0.80 13.38 1.16
C LEU A 61 1.35 13.63 2.56
N HIS A 62 0.96 14.76 3.16
CA HIS A 62 1.49 15.21 4.46
C HIS A 62 0.58 14.91 5.65
N SER A 63 -0.68 14.62 5.42
CA SER A 63 -1.65 14.35 6.48
C SER A 63 -2.55 13.18 6.09
N PRO A 64 -2.00 11.97 6.07
CA PRO A 64 -2.79 10.81 5.65
C PRO A 64 -3.90 10.50 6.64
N ASN A 65 -5.01 9.98 6.11
CA ASN A 65 -6.07 9.41 6.94
C ASN A 65 -5.52 8.13 7.57
N LYS A 66 -5.53 8.05 8.89
CA LYS A 66 -4.96 6.90 9.62
C LYS A 66 -6.00 5.85 9.97
N LYS A 67 -7.28 6.21 9.86
CA LYS A 67 -8.37 5.26 10.03
C LYS A 67 -8.95 4.93 8.66
N LEU A 68 -8.54 3.78 8.12
CA LEU A 68 -8.85 3.41 6.75
C LEU A 68 -10.21 2.71 6.64
N PRO A 69 -10.94 2.92 5.52
CA PRO A 69 -12.13 2.14 5.21
C PRO A 69 -11.77 0.70 4.85
N ASP A 70 -12.78 -0.16 4.77
CA ASP A 70 -12.58 -1.52 4.27
C ASP A 70 -12.07 -1.46 2.82
N PHE A 71 -10.94 -2.12 2.55
CA PHE A 71 -10.31 -2.07 1.23
C PHE A 71 -11.23 -2.64 0.15
N GLY A 72 -11.88 -3.78 0.43
CA GLY A 72 -12.77 -4.42 -0.55
C GLY A 72 -13.94 -3.53 -0.95
N ALA A 73 -14.55 -2.87 0.03
CA ALA A 73 -15.65 -1.94 -0.24
C ALA A 73 -15.18 -0.76 -1.08
N ARG A 74 -14.02 -0.21 -0.76
CA ARG A 74 -13.47 0.92 -1.51
C ARG A 74 -13.08 0.52 -2.92
N LEU A 75 -12.44 -0.64 -3.09
CA LEU A 75 -12.08 -1.17 -4.41
C LEU A 75 -13.33 -1.36 -5.27
N THR A 76 -14.37 -1.97 -4.72
CA THR A 76 -15.63 -2.20 -5.42
C THR A 76 -16.26 -0.89 -5.86
N LEU A 77 -16.28 0.10 -4.97
CA LEU A 77 -16.81 1.42 -5.27
C LEU A 77 -16.05 2.10 -6.42
N LEU A 78 -14.73 2.07 -6.37
CA LEU A 78 -13.90 2.70 -7.39
C LEU A 78 -14.01 1.99 -8.74
N MET A 79 -14.08 0.66 -8.73
CA MET A 79 -14.30 -0.10 -9.97
C MET A 79 -15.65 0.27 -10.60
N LYS A 80 -16.68 0.41 -9.77
CA LYS A 80 -18.01 0.81 -10.26
C LYS A 80 -17.99 2.22 -10.85
N ARG A 81 -17.32 3.16 -10.19
CA ARG A 81 -17.20 4.54 -10.68
C ARG A 81 -16.50 4.63 -12.03
N HIS A 82 -15.47 3.79 -12.24
CA HIS A 82 -14.70 3.75 -13.48
C HIS A 82 -15.25 2.75 -14.49
N GLU A 83 -16.39 2.11 -14.18
CA GLU A 83 -17.01 1.09 -15.03
C GLU A 83 -16.06 -0.05 -15.39
N ILE A 84 -15.18 -0.41 -14.44
CA ILE A 84 -14.23 -1.49 -14.61
C ILE A 84 -14.79 -2.77 -14.02
N LYS A 85 -14.77 -3.84 -14.82
CA LYS A 85 -15.22 -5.16 -14.41
C LYS A 85 -14.04 -6.08 -14.21
N LEU A 86 -14.24 -7.15 -13.43
CA LEU A 86 -13.17 -8.09 -13.10
C LEU A 86 -12.44 -8.63 -14.32
N PHE A 87 -13.18 -8.96 -15.40
CA PHE A 87 -12.54 -9.50 -16.60
C PHE A 87 -11.59 -8.49 -17.26
N MET A 88 -11.85 -7.20 -17.10
CA MET A 88 -10.96 -6.15 -17.60
C MET A 88 -9.63 -6.16 -16.86
N LEU A 89 -9.67 -6.41 -15.55
CA LEU A 89 -8.45 -6.55 -14.75
C LEU A 89 -7.61 -7.72 -15.23
N LYS A 90 -8.24 -8.84 -15.57
CA LYS A 90 -7.54 -10.02 -16.11
C LYS A 90 -6.87 -9.70 -17.44
N ARG A 91 -7.50 -8.89 -18.28
CA ARG A 91 -6.99 -8.58 -19.62
C ARG A 91 -5.80 -7.62 -19.60
N THR A 92 -5.61 -6.86 -18.53
CA THR A 92 -4.48 -5.93 -18.46
C THR A 92 -3.14 -6.66 -18.37
N GLY A 93 -3.14 -7.88 -17.85
CA GLY A 93 -1.92 -8.64 -17.62
C GLY A 93 -1.00 -8.06 -16.54
N ARG A 94 -1.43 -7.00 -15.87
CA ARG A 94 -0.63 -6.31 -14.83
C ARG A 94 -0.79 -6.91 -13.44
N LEU A 95 -1.92 -7.59 -13.21
CA LEU A 95 -2.21 -8.22 -11.92
C LEU A 95 -1.72 -9.66 -11.95
N SER A 96 -0.84 -9.99 -11.02
CA SER A 96 -0.29 -11.35 -10.91
C SER A 96 -1.25 -12.32 -10.23
N ALA A 97 -2.22 -11.82 -9.47
CA ALA A 97 -3.08 -12.64 -8.62
C ALA A 97 -4.53 -12.20 -8.66
N VAL A 98 -5.14 -12.13 -9.85
CA VAL A 98 -6.55 -11.77 -9.97
C VAL A 98 -7.45 -12.78 -9.24
N SER A 99 -7.00 -14.03 -9.11
CA SER A 99 -7.70 -15.03 -8.31
C SER A 99 -7.85 -14.63 -6.84
N SER A 100 -7.03 -13.73 -6.35
CA SER A 100 -7.12 -13.19 -4.98
C SER A 100 -8.17 -12.09 -4.83
N PHE A 101 -8.83 -11.67 -5.90
CA PHE A 101 -9.83 -10.59 -5.87
C PHE A 101 -10.93 -10.87 -4.85
N PHE A 102 -11.39 -12.11 -4.77
CA PHE A 102 -12.39 -12.52 -3.79
C PHE A 102 -11.91 -12.26 -2.34
N ASN A 103 -10.64 -12.57 -2.06
CA ASN A 103 -10.06 -12.33 -0.74
C ASN A 103 -10.02 -10.83 -0.40
N TRP A 104 -9.72 -9.99 -1.38
CA TRP A 104 -9.69 -8.54 -1.18
C TRP A 104 -11.09 -7.96 -0.92
N THR A 105 -12.09 -8.45 -1.64
CA THR A 105 -13.45 -7.88 -1.57
C THR A 105 -14.33 -8.53 -0.51
N SER A 106 -14.07 -9.77 -0.13
CA SER A 106 -14.96 -10.52 0.77
C SER A 106 -14.32 -10.98 2.07
N ARG A 107 -12.99 -11.06 2.13
CA ARG A 107 -12.29 -11.58 3.32
C ARG A 107 -11.41 -10.56 4.03
N GLY A 108 -11.41 -9.32 3.59
CA GLY A 108 -10.65 -8.26 4.25
C GLY A 108 -9.14 -8.34 4.04
N SER A 109 -8.67 -9.18 3.13
CA SER A 109 -7.24 -9.24 2.79
C SER A 109 -6.82 -8.03 1.98
N LEU A 110 -5.56 -7.61 2.15
CA LEU A 110 -4.98 -6.58 1.31
C LEU A 110 -4.16 -7.21 0.19
N PRO A 111 -4.12 -6.60 -1.01
CA PRO A 111 -3.22 -7.06 -2.06
C PRO A 111 -1.77 -6.80 -1.64
N ASP A 112 -0.82 -7.54 -2.22
CA ASP A 112 0.58 -7.20 -2.03
C ASP A 112 0.89 -5.86 -2.73
N VAL A 113 2.10 -5.34 -2.52
CA VAL A 113 2.47 -4.02 -3.04
C VAL A 113 2.39 -3.98 -4.57
N TYR A 114 2.83 -5.03 -5.24
CA TYR A 114 2.79 -5.07 -6.71
C TYR A 114 1.37 -5.00 -7.25
N ASN A 115 0.45 -5.78 -6.66
CA ASN A 115 -0.95 -5.76 -7.05
C ASN A 115 -1.63 -4.44 -6.66
N LEU A 116 -1.25 -3.86 -5.52
CA LEU A 116 -1.76 -2.55 -5.10
C LEU A 116 -1.41 -1.48 -6.14
N LEU A 117 -0.15 -1.44 -6.56
CA LEU A 117 0.31 -0.47 -7.56
C LEU A 117 -0.36 -0.70 -8.91
N ALA A 118 -0.53 -1.96 -9.32
CA ALA A 118 -1.20 -2.30 -10.56
C ALA A 118 -2.68 -1.89 -10.55
N LEU A 119 -3.38 -2.13 -9.45
CA LEU A 119 -4.78 -1.71 -9.29
C LEU A 119 -4.91 -0.19 -9.36
N ALA A 120 -4.04 0.53 -8.67
CA ALA A 120 -4.05 1.99 -8.70
C ALA A 120 -3.83 2.53 -10.11
N GLU A 121 -2.93 1.92 -10.87
CA GLU A 121 -2.68 2.31 -12.25
C GLU A 121 -3.89 2.06 -13.15
N VAL A 122 -4.53 0.89 -13.01
CA VAL A 122 -5.74 0.56 -13.79
C VAL A 122 -6.88 1.50 -13.46
N LEU A 123 -7.01 1.89 -12.20
CA LEU A 123 -8.06 2.80 -11.74
C LEU A 123 -7.69 4.28 -11.90
N ASP A 124 -6.51 4.55 -12.44
CA ASP A 124 -6.00 5.91 -12.66
C ASP A 124 -6.04 6.77 -11.40
N CYS A 125 -5.54 6.22 -10.32
CA CYS A 125 -5.46 6.91 -9.04
C CYS A 125 -4.16 6.57 -8.32
N THR A 126 -3.88 7.28 -7.22
CA THR A 126 -2.73 6.96 -6.38
C THR A 126 -3.04 5.75 -5.52
N PRO A 127 -2.01 5.01 -5.08
CA PRO A 127 -2.21 3.94 -4.10
C PRO A 127 -2.85 4.44 -2.81
N ASP A 128 -2.50 5.64 -2.37
CA ASP A 128 -3.08 6.24 -1.16
C ASP A 128 -4.57 6.51 -1.31
N PHE A 129 -4.98 7.00 -2.48
CA PHE A 129 -6.41 7.19 -2.76
C PHE A 129 -7.15 5.86 -2.76
N LEU A 130 -6.55 4.85 -3.40
CA LEU A 130 -7.14 3.50 -3.43
C LEU A 130 -7.29 2.91 -2.03
N LEU A 131 -6.31 3.14 -1.15
CA LEU A 131 -6.36 2.67 0.23
C LEU A 131 -7.27 3.50 1.14
N GLY A 132 -7.65 4.70 0.71
CA GLY A 132 -8.42 5.62 1.54
C GLY A 132 -7.56 6.50 2.45
N ARG A 133 -6.24 6.54 2.23
CA ARG A 133 -5.33 7.41 2.99
C ARG A 133 -5.42 8.86 2.56
N GLU A 134 -5.92 9.12 1.37
CA GLU A 134 -6.26 10.46 0.88
C GLU A 134 -7.63 10.47 0.24
N ASP A 135 -8.27 11.63 0.24
CA ASP A 135 -9.60 11.81 -0.33
C ASP A 135 -9.55 12.26 -1.79
#